data_e2b06bf4cf1cbf5f26e0aef807ca1894
#
_entry.id   e2b06bf4cf1cbf5f26e0aef807ca1894
#
_cell.length_a   1.000
_cell.length_b   1.000
_cell.length_c   1.000
_cell.angle_alpha   90.00
_cell.angle_beta   90.00
_cell.angle_gamma   90.00
#
_symmetry.space_group_name_H-M   'P 1'
#
loop_
_entity.id
_entity.type
_entity.pdbx_description
1 polymer ?
#
loop_
_entity_poly.entity_id
_entity_poly.type
_entity_poly.pdbx_seq_one_letter_code
_entity_poly.pdbx_strand_id
1 'polypeptide(L)'
;MKRKFMPVFLAVALSAGFAAYSLTASATLKPGDPAPDFTTQASLGGKTYTYSLADELKKGPVVLYFYPAAFTKGCTIEAHEFADAVDEYKKYGATVIGVSHDNIDTLTKFSVSECRSKFPVAADADSKVIGAYDAGLPMHDSMANRVSYVIAPDGKIIYEYTSLSPDKHVENTLEAVKQWAATHKSP
;
A
#
# COMPACT_ATOMS: atom_id res chain seq x y z
N MET A 1 20.35 3.70 -84.11
CA MET A 1 19.57 3.17 -83.05
C MET A 1 20.37 3.28 -81.72
N LYS A 2 20.09 4.29 -80.87
CA LYS A 2 20.79 4.51 -79.56
C LYS A 2 19.83 4.15 -78.44
N ARG A 3 20.10 3.05 -77.77
CA ARG A 3 19.34 2.64 -76.55
C ARG A 3 19.86 3.44 -75.38
N LYS A 4 18.98 4.22 -74.75
CA LYS A 4 19.22 4.90 -73.46
C LYS A 4 18.92 3.93 -72.30
N PHE A 5 19.94 3.62 -71.50
CA PHE A 5 19.76 2.95 -70.22
C PHE A 5 19.37 3.99 -69.19
N MET A 6 18.27 3.71 -68.47
CA MET A 6 17.78 4.51 -67.37
C MET A 6 18.12 3.78 -66.05
N PRO A 7 18.84 4.38 -65.13
CA PRO A 7 19.13 3.72 -63.88
C PRO A 7 17.90 3.78 -62.95
N VAL A 8 17.50 2.62 -62.48
CA VAL A 8 16.48 2.47 -61.37
C VAL A 8 17.15 2.75 -60.05
N PHE A 9 16.79 3.86 -59.40
CA PHE A 9 17.18 4.13 -58.01
C PHE A 9 16.26 3.34 -57.06
N LEU A 10 16.83 2.36 -56.42
CA LEU A 10 16.18 1.59 -55.35
C LEU A 10 16.26 2.41 -54.05
N ALA A 11 15.16 3.06 -53.65
CA ALA A 11 15.05 3.75 -52.36
C ALA A 11 14.80 2.74 -51.26
N VAL A 12 15.82 2.48 -50.47
CA VAL A 12 15.69 1.70 -49.21
C VAL A 12 15.14 2.63 -48.13
N ALA A 13 13.85 2.48 -47.79
CA ALA A 13 13.24 3.17 -46.65
C ALA A 13 13.67 2.47 -45.35
N LEU A 14 14.56 3.10 -44.59
CA LEU A 14 14.93 2.69 -43.23
C LEU A 14 13.80 3.14 -42.30
N SER A 15 12.89 2.23 -41.97
CA SER A 15 11.90 2.45 -40.88
C SER A 15 12.57 2.26 -39.52
N ALA A 16 13.02 3.37 -38.91
CA ALA A 16 13.46 3.38 -37.52
C ALA A 16 12.22 3.20 -36.61
N GLY A 17 12.03 1.99 -36.14
CA GLY A 17 11.02 1.71 -35.12
C GLY A 17 11.44 2.38 -33.79
N PHE A 18 10.77 3.49 -33.42
CA PHE A 18 10.83 4.04 -32.09
C PHE A 18 10.07 3.10 -31.13
N ALA A 19 10.79 2.24 -30.42
CA ALA A 19 10.23 1.58 -29.27
C ALA A 19 10.03 2.65 -28.19
N ALA A 20 8.78 3.10 -28.01
CA ALA A 20 8.40 3.95 -26.90
C ALA A 20 8.53 3.12 -25.60
N TYR A 21 9.62 3.26 -24.89
CA TYR A 21 9.73 2.82 -23.51
C TYR A 21 8.80 3.72 -22.68
N SER A 22 7.60 3.23 -22.40
CA SER A 22 6.75 3.84 -21.39
C SER A 22 7.46 3.68 -20.05
N LEU A 23 8.08 4.74 -19.56
CA LEU A 23 8.46 4.86 -18.16
C LEU A 23 7.15 4.89 -17.38
N THR A 24 6.71 3.73 -16.90
CA THR A 24 5.65 3.67 -15.91
C THR A 24 6.21 4.30 -14.64
N ALA A 25 5.84 5.55 -14.38
CA ALA A 25 6.01 6.12 -13.04
C ALA A 25 5.29 5.17 -12.08
N SER A 26 6.02 4.65 -11.08
CA SER A 26 5.43 3.86 -10.00
C SER A 26 4.34 4.71 -9.35
N ALA A 27 3.10 4.35 -9.56
CA ALA A 27 1.93 5.03 -8.99
C ALA A 27 1.27 4.05 -8.02
N THR A 28 0.99 4.51 -6.80
CA THR A 28 0.23 3.72 -5.83
C THR A 28 -1.00 3.06 -6.46
N LEU A 29 -1.34 1.86 -6.00
CA LEU A 29 -2.54 1.14 -6.45
C LEU A 29 -3.79 1.98 -6.23
N LYS A 30 -4.81 1.79 -7.06
CA LYS A 30 -6.01 2.63 -7.08
C LYS A 30 -7.26 1.85 -6.67
N PRO A 31 -8.33 2.55 -6.24
CA PRO A 31 -9.63 1.91 -6.04
C PRO A 31 -10.06 1.10 -7.27
N GLY A 32 -10.44 -0.15 -7.04
CA GLY A 32 -10.77 -1.16 -8.07
C GLY A 32 -9.65 -2.16 -8.35
N ASP A 33 -8.39 -1.82 -8.05
CA ASP A 33 -7.27 -2.76 -8.21
C ASP A 33 -7.34 -3.89 -7.18
N PRO A 34 -6.86 -5.09 -7.52
CA PRO A 34 -6.68 -6.15 -6.55
C PRO A 34 -5.54 -5.79 -5.58
N ALA A 35 -5.80 -5.94 -4.29
CA ALA A 35 -4.77 -5.81 -3.27
C ALA A 35 -3.85 -7.04 -3.32
N PRO A 36 -2.52 -6.88 -3.50
CA PRO A 36 -1.58 -7.97 -3.43
C PRO A 36 -1.65 -8.67 -2.07
N ASP A 37 -1.85 -10.00 -2.08
CA ASP A 37 -1.85 -10.78 -0.84
C ASP A 37 -0.43 -10.89 -0.27
N PHE A 38 -0.33 -10.89 1.06
CA PHE A 38 0.94 -11.07 1.73
C PHE A 38 0.80 -11.77 3.08
N THR A 39 1.88 -12.43 3.45
CA THR A 39 2.05 -13.05 4.77
C THR A 39 3.41 -12.66 5.30
N THR A 40 3.47 -12.07 6.51
CA THR A 40 4.71 -11.62 7.11
C THR A 40 4.64 -11.66 8.64
N GLN A 41 5.77 -11.38 9.31
CA GLN A 41 5.82 -11.25 10.77
C GLN A 41 5.20 -9.91 11.20
N ALA A 42 4.32 -9.97 12.17
CA ALA A 42 3.73 -8.79 12.79
C ALA A 42 3.82 -8.84 14.31
N SER A 43 3.65 -7.71 14.96
CA SER A 43 3.57 -7.61 16.41
C SER A 43 2.32 -6.84 16.86
N LEU A 44 1.63 -7.37 17.84
CA LEU A 44 0.51 -6.75 18.53
C LEU A 44 0.77 -6.77 20.04
N GLY A 45 0.87 -5.60 20.66
CA GLY A 45 1.10 -5.50 22.11
C GLY A 45 2.35 -6.25 22.58
N GLY A 46 3.42 -6.22 21.79
CA GLY A 46 4.69 -6.87 22.10
C GLY A 46 4.75 -8.36 21.80
N LYS A 47 3.68 -8.96 21.27
CA LYS A 47 3.64 -10.38 20.90
C LYS A 47 3.74 -10.52 19.38
N THR A 48 4.75 -11.24 18.93
CA THR A 48 4.98 -11.51 17.50
C THR A 48 4.14 -12.71 17.03
N TYR A 49 3.68 -12.65 15.80
CA TYR A 49 2.94 -13.72 15.14
C TYR A 49 3.02 -13.56 13.61
N THR A 50 2.60 -14.58 12.89
CA THR A 50 2.47 -14.51 11.44
C THR A 50 1.13 -13.88 11.05
N TYR A 51 1.17 -12.73 10.37
CA TYR A 51 -0.01 -12.06 9.83
C TYR A 51 -0.24 -12.51 8.39
N SER A 52 -1.49 -12.77 8.03
CA SER A 52 -1.94 -13.07 6.67
C SER A 52 -3.07 -12.09 6.30
N LEU A 53 -2.89 -11.31 5.23
CA LEU A 53 -3.93 -10.41 4.74
C LEU A 53 -5.19 -11.18 4.33
N ALA A 54 -5.02 -12.30 3.62
CA ALA A 54 -6.14 -13.14 3.19
C ALA A 54 -6.98 -13.66 4.35
N ASP A 55 -6.35 -13.96 5.50
CA ASP A 55 -7.10 -14.43 6.69
C ASP A 55 -7.83 -13.28 7.41
N GLU A 56 -7.25 -12.09 7.41
CA GLU A 56 -7.91 -10.91 7.99
C GLU A 56 -9.10 -10.46 7.14
N LEU A 57 -8.99 -10.49 5.81
CA LEU A 57 -10.08 -10.13 4.91
C LEU A 57 -11.32 -11.04 5.05
N LYS A 58 -11.16 -12.27 5.52
CA LYS A 58 -12.30 -13.16 5.87
C LYS A 58 -13.13 -12.63 7.04
N LYS A 59 -12.55 -11.76 7.87
CA LYS A 59 -13.22 -11.19 9.05
C LYS A 59 -13.93 -9.87 8.74
N GLY A 60 -13.48 -9.14 7.72
CA GLY A 60 -14.02 -7.85 7.33
C GLY A 60 -13.01 -7.01 6.53
N PRO A 61 -13.32 -5.74 6.28
CA PRO A 61 -12.38 -4.82 5.62
C PRO A 61 -11.09 -4.63 6.42
N VAL A 62 -9.98 -4.44 5.70
CA VAL A 62 -8.67 -4.15 6.29
C VAL A 62 -8.24 -2.74 5.91
N VAL A 63 -7.90 -1.93 6.90
CA VAL A 63 -7.17 -0.67 6.73
C VAL A 63 -5.69 -0.99 6.83
N LEU A 64 -5.01 -0.95 5.69
CA LEU A 64 -3.58 -1.18 5.54
C LEU A 64 -2.89 0.17 5.34
N TYR A 65 -1.99 0.57 6.26
CA TYR A 65 -1.21 1.77 6.05
C TYR A 65 0.28 1.49 6.03
N PHE A 66 0.97 2.12 5.10
CA PHE A 66 2.43 2.13 4.99
C PHE A 66 2.98 3.40 5.61
N TYR A 67 4.09 3.29 6.32
CA TYR A 67 4.76 4.45 6.93
C TYR A 67 6.29 4.33 6.84
N PRO A 68 7.02 5.46 6.75
CA PRO A 68 8.45 5.45 6.46
C PRO A 68 9.31 4.71 7.49
N ALA A 69 9.16 5.02 8.78
CA ALA A 69 9.98 4.40 9.83
C ALA A 69 9.35 4.55 11.22
N ALA A 70 9.40 3.49 12.01
CA ALA A 70 8.96 3.48 13.41
C ALA A 70 9.72 4.53 14.24
N PHE A 71 9.06 5.07 15.26
CA PHE A 71 9.60 6.07 16.21
C PHE A 71 9.96 7.43 15.60
N THR A 72 9.71 7.68 14.31
CA THR A 72 9.79 9.05 13.77
C THR A 72 8.57 9.86 14.19
N LYS A 73 8.72 11.18 14.31
CA LYS A 73 7.65 12.07 14.84
C LYS A 73 6.31 11.88 14.10
N GLY A 74 6.33 11.90 12.77
CA GLY A 74 5.10 11.77 11.97
C GLY A 74 4.47 10.38 12.09
N CYS A 75 5.28 9.32 12.10
CA CYS A 75 4.78 7.95 12.23
C CYS A 75 4.24 7.64 13.63
N THR A 76 4.84 8.24 14.68
CA THR A 76 4.31 8.18 16.05
C THR A 76 2.95 8.88 16.16
N ILE A 77 2.81 10.08 15.59
CA ILE A 77 1.51 10.79 15.57
C ILE A 77 0.45 9.93 14.88
N GLU A 78 0.74 9.41 13.69
CA GLU A 78 -0.19 8.57 12.93
C GLU A 78 -0.58 7.29 13.69
N ALA A 79 0.40 6.62 14.32
CA ALA A 79 0.13 5.43 15.13
C ALA A 79 -0.79 5.74 16.32
N HIS A 80 -0.62 6.88 16.98
CA HIS A 80 -1.50 7.33 18.05
C HIS A 80 -2.93 7.59 17.55
N GLU A 81 -3.08 8.28 16.40
CA GLU A 81 -4.38 8.56 15.81
C GLU A 81 -5.11 7.27 15.41
N PHE A 82 -4.40 6.31 14.79
CA PHE A 82 -4.97 5.00 14.50
C PHE A 82 -5.37 4.26 15.78
N ALA A 83 -4.53 4.28 16.83
CA ALA A 83 -4.83 3.63 18.11
C ALA A 83 -6.09 4.19 18.77
N ASP A 84 -6.29 5.51 18.70
CA ASP A 84 -7.47 6.18 19.22
C ASP A 84 -8.73 5.84 18.43
N ALA A 85 -8.60 5.53 17.13
CA ALA A 85 -9.70 5.23 16.21
C ALA A 85 -10.04 3.73 16.09
N VAL A 86 -9.22 2.81 16.63
CA VAL A 86 -9.41 1.35 16.46
C VAL A 86 -10.81 0.88 16.85
N ASP A 87 -11.38 1.40 17.93
CA ASP A 87 -12.69 0.97 18.37
C ASP A 87 -13.81 1.47 17.45
N GLU A 88 -13.58 2.60 16.74
CA GLU A 88 -14.50 3.03 15.68
C GLU A 88 -14.41 2.12 14.46
N TYR A 89 -13.21 1.75 13.99
CA TYR A 89 -13.07 0.79 12.89
C TYR A 89 -13.76 -0.55 13.18
N LYS A 90 -13.61 -1.07 14.41
CA LYS A 90 -14.27 -2.31 14.87
C LYS A 90 -15.79 -2.27 14.79
N LYS A 91 -16.42 -1.13 15.05
CA LYS A 91 -17.89 -0.97 14.92
C LYS A 91 -18.40 -1.28 13.50
N TYR A 92 -17.54 -1.11 12.50
CA TYR A 92 -17.83 -1.40 11.09
C TYR A 92 -17.18 -2.70 10.61
N GLY A 93 -16.69 -3.54 11.53
CA GLY A 93 -16.06 -4.82 11.23
C GLY A 93 -14.66 -4.71 10.62
N ALA A 94 -14.07 -3.51 10.59
CA ALA A 94 -12.76 -3.31 9.99
C ALA A 94 -11.62 -3.50 10.99
N THR A 95 -10.48 -3.98 10.50
CA THR A 95 -9.22 -4.09 11.23
C THR A 95 -8.18 -3.11 10.66
N VAL A 96 -7.17 -2.77 11.47
CA VAL A 96 -6.08 -1.86 11.08
C VAL A 96 -4.76 -2.59 11.18
N ILE A 97 -3.86 -2.39 10.24
CA ILE A 97 -2.47 -2.84 10.27
C ILE A 97 -1.54 -1.80 9.65
N GLY A 98 -0.41 -1.53 10.32
CA GLY A 98 0.67 -0.73 9.76
C GLY A 98 1.79 -1.60 9.20
N VAL A 99 2.44 -1.15 8.12
CA VAL A 99 3.57 -1.85 7.50
C VAL A 99 4.72 -0.87 7.29
N SER A 100 5.93 -1.27 7.69
CA SER A 100 7.16 -0.54 7.38
C SER A 100 8.31 -1.51 7.11
N HIS A 101 9.43 -1.01 6.60
CA HIS A 101 10.63 -1.81 6.38
C HIS A 101 11.42 -2.11 7.66
N ASP A 102 10.96 -1.61 8.81
CA ASP A 102 11.59 -1.88 10.10
C ASP A 102 11.58 -3.39 10.42
N ASN A 103 12.60 -3.83 11.16
CA ASN A 103 12.65 -5.21 11.63
C ASN A 103 11.62 -5.48 12.75
N ILE A 104 11.32 -6.77 12.96
CA ILE A 104 10.27 -7.17 13.91
C ILE A 104 10.60 -6.79 15.37
N ASP A 105 11.88 -6.73 15.76
CA ASP A 105 12.25 -6.34 17.12
C ASP A 105 11.95 -4.87 17.40
N THR A 106 12.16 -4.00 16.42
CA THR A 106 11.78 -2.59 16.46
C THR A 106 10.26 -2.46 16.53
N LEU A 107 9.53 -3.18 15.66
CA LEU A 107 8.08 -3.13 15.61
C LEU A 107 7.41 -3.73 16.85
N THR A 108 8.05 -4.71 17.50
CA THR A 108 7.57 -5.24 18.78
C THR A 108 7.49 -4.14 19.84
N LYS A 109 8.51 -3.30 19.94
CA LYS A 109 8.51 -2.15 20.86
C LYS A 109 7.49 -1.08 20.42
N PHE A 110 7.45 -0.75 19.13
CA PHE A 110 6.54 0.23 18.56
C PHE A 110 5.07 -0.16 18.77
N SER A 111 4.74 -1.45 18.64
CA SER A 111 3.39 -1.97 18.87
C SER A 111 2.88 -1.74 20.29
N VAL A 112 3.78 -1.74 21.29
CA VAL A 112 3.42 -1.50 22.68
C VAL A 112 3.29 -0.01 22.96
N SER A 113 4.33 0.77 22.64
CA SER A 113 4.40 2.18 23.01
C SER A 113 3.51 3.06 22.13
N GLU A 114 3.70 3.03 20.82
CA GLU A 114 3.06 3.98 19.91
C GLU A 114 1.72 3.48 19.38
N CYS A 115 1.60 2.18 19.06
CA CYS A 115 0.30 1.58 18.72
C CYS A 115 -0.56 1.30 19.97
N ARG A 116 -0.03 1.55 21.18
CA ARG A 116 -0.72 1.38 22.46
C ARG A 116 -1.36 -0.01 22.61
N SER A 117 -0.72 -1.03 22.03
CA SER A 117 -1.22 -2.41 22.01
C SER A 117 -2.63 -2.57 21.38
N LYS A 118 -3.09 -1.63 20.55
CA LYS A 118 -4.45 -1.60 20.00
C LYS A 118 -4.57 -2.28 18.63
N PHE A 119 -3.52 -2.24 17.81
CA PHE A 119 -3.50 -2.82 16.47
C PHE A 119 -2.09 -3.32 16.13
N PRO A 120 -1.97 -4.26 15.17
CA PRO A 120 -0.69 -4.82 14.77
C PRO A 120 0.12 -3.89 13.85
N VAL A 121 1.44 -4.07 13.91
CA VAL A 121 2.39 -3.56 12.92
C VAL A 121 3.22 -4.71 12.37
N ALA A 122 3.44 -4.72 11.06
CA ALA A 122 4.07 -5.79 10.32
C ALA A 122 5.41 -5.37 9.71
N ALA A 123 6.38 -6.28 9.75
CA ALA A 123 7.72 -6.10 9.25
C ALA A 123 7.81 -6.47 7.77
N ASP A 124 8.30 -5.54 6.95
CA ASP A 124 8.61 -5.76 5.53
C ASP A 124 10.10 -5.42 5.28
N ALA A 125 10.98 -6.09 6.00
CA ALA A 125 12.42 -5.79 6.00
C ALA A 125 13.08 -5.96 4.62
N ASP A 126 12.50 -6.75 3.73
CA ASP A 126 12.95 -6.92 2.34
C ASP A 126 12.16 -6.07 1.33
N SER A 127 11.26 -5.22 1.82
CA SER A 127 10.44 -4.26 1.03
C SER A 127 9.60 -4.90 -0.08
N LYS A 128 9.27 -6.18 0.05
CA LYS A 128 8.45 -6.89 -0.95
C LYS A 128 7.00 -6.45 -0.94
N VAL A 129 6.43 -6.25 0.25
CA VAL A 129 5.05 -5.77 0.39
C VAL A 129 4.96 -4.32 -0.06
N ILE A 130 5.91 -3.48 0.37
CA ILE A 130 6.03 -2.08 -0.06
C ILE A 130 6.08 -2.00 -1.60
N GLY A 131 6.94 -2.83 -2.22
CA GLY A 131 7.07 -2.88 -3.68
C GLY A 131 5.80 -3.39 -4.38
N ALA A 132 5.15 -4.42 -3.85
CA ALA A 132 3.92 -4.98 -4.44
C ALA A 132 2.76 -3.97 -4.45
N TYR A 133 2.72 -3.06 -3.48
CA TYR A 133 1.70 -2.00 -3.38
C TYR A 133 2.11 -0.68 -4.05
N ASP A 134 3.26 -0.64 -4.74
CA ASP A 134 3.85 0.61 -5.25
C ASP A 134 3.91 1.72 -4.18
N ALA A 135 4.10 1.32 -2.93
CA ALA A 135 4.10 2.19 -1.77
C ALA A 135 5.51 2.68 -1.37
N GLY A 136 6.50 2.52 -2.24
CA GLY A 136 7.87 2.99 -2.00
C GLY A 136 7.98 4.52 -2.03
N LEU A 137 8.87 5.06 -1.18
CA LEU A 137 9.18 6.48 -1.21
C LEU A 137 10.04 6.79 -2.45
N PRO A 138 9.68 7.78 -3.27
CA PRO A 138 10.47 8.15 -4.44
C PRO A 138 11.96 8.35 -4.08
N MET A 139 12.86 7.74 -4.87
CA MET A 139 14.32 7.72 -4.66
C MET A 139 14.82 6.91 -3.44
N HIS A 140 13.91 6.26 -2.68
CA HIS A 140 14.22 5.40 -1.53
C HIS A 140 13.30 4.18 -1.52
N ASP A 141 13.36 3.35 -2.54
CA ASP A 141 12.42 2.24 -2.80
C ASP A 141 12.31 1.21 -1.65
N SER A 142 13.33 1.11 -0.80
CA SER A 142 13.29 0.27 0.40
C SER A 142 12.50 0.88 1.56
N MET A 143 12.25 2.20 1.53
CA MET A 143 11.47 2.90 2.56
C MET A 143 10.06 3.15 2.06
N ALA A 144 9.07 2.88 2.88
CA ALA A 144 7.70 3.18 2.51
C ALA A 144 7.45 4.69 2.45
N ASN A 145 6.65 5.10 1.46
CA ASN A 145 5.92 6.36 1.51
C ASN A 145 4.79 6.25 2.56
N ARG A 146 4.14 7.35 2.89
CA ARG A 146 2.94 7.29 3.72
C ARG A 146 1.71 7.15 2.84
N VAL A 147 1.17 5.92 2.82
CA VAL A 147 0.02 5.54 1.98
C VAL A 147 -0.93 4.70 2.81
N SER A 148 -2.21 5.02 2.76
CA SER A 148 -3.25 4.22 3.41
C SER A 148 -4.24 3.68 2.39
N TYR A 149 -4.56 2.39 2.52
CA TYR A 149 -5.55 1.69 1.74
C TYR A 149 -6.69 1.19 2.61
N VAL A 150 -7.89 1.14 2.06
CA VAL A 150 -8.99 0.31 2.59
C VAL A 150 -9.23 -0.81 1.60
N ILE A 151 -9.14 -2.04 2.08
CA ILE A 151 -9.28 -3.27 1.28
C ILE A 151 -10.56 -3.95 1.72
N ALA A 152 -11.47 -4.21 0.78
CA ALA A 152 -12.71 -4.93 1.02
C ALA A 152 -12.47 -6.45 1.16
N PRO A 153 -13.39 -7.22 1.76
CA PRO A 153 -13.26 -8.67 1.93
C PRO A 153 -13.08 -9.47 0.63
N ASP A 154 -13.47 -8.91 -0.51
CA ASP A 154 -13.25 -9.51 -1.84
C ASP A 154 -11.82 -9.30 -2.37
N GLY A 155 -10.94 -8.67 -1.58
CA GLY A 155 -9.55 -8.40 -1.93
C GLY A 155 -9.35 -7.18 -2.82
N LYS A 156 -10.37 -6.34 -3.03
CA LYS A 156 -10.22 -5.11 -3.83
C LYS A 156 -9.93 -3.91 -2.95
N ILE A 157 -9.05 -3.05 -3.44
CA ILE A 157 -8.85 -1.72 -2.88
C ILE A 157 -10.10 -0.89 -3.16
N ILE A 158 -10.70 -0.33 -2.12
CA ILE A 158 -11.89 0.54 -2.24
C ILE A 158 -11.57 2.00 -1.94
N TYR A 159 -10.41 2.25 -1.32
CA TYR A 159 -9.92 3.60 -1.04
C TYR A 159 -8.40 3.64 -1.00
N GLU A 160 -7.80 4.75 -1.44
CA GLU A 160 -6.36 5.03 -1.35
C GLU A 160 -6.17 6.50 -0.97
N TYR A 161 -5.19 6.74 -0.07
CA TYR A 161 -4.76 8.09 0.29
C TYR A 161 -3.25 8.13 0.49
N THR A 162 -2.58 9.05 -0.22
CA THR A 162 -1.13 9.27 -0.13
C THR A 162 -0.84 10.69 0.31
N SER A 163 -0.13 10.83 1.43
CA SER A 163 0.38 12.12 1.92
C SER A 163 1.49 11.87 2.94
N LEU A 164 2.60 12.59 2.86
CA LEU A 164 3.66 12.51 3.89
C LEU A 164 3.23 13.11 5.24
N SER A 165 2.25 14.04 5.25
CA SER A 165 1.62 14.47 6.50
C SER A 165 0.81 13.32 7.09
N PRO A 166 0.91 13.04 8.42
CA PRO A 166 0.06 12.04 9.06
C PRO A 166 -1.42 12.44 9.07
N ASP A 167 -1.69 13.74 8.97
CA ASP A 167 -3.05 14.26 9.01
C ASP A 167 -3.95 13.62 7.93
N LYS A 168 -5.19 13.37 8.26
CA LYS A 168 -6.23 12.85 7.38
C LYS A 168 -6.15 11.35 7.02
N HIS A 169 -5.07 10.62 7.33
CA HIS A 169 -5.03 9.18 7.05
C HIS A 169 -6.15 8.42 7.77
N VAL A 170 -6.31 8.70 9.07
CA VAL A 170 -7.35 8.06 9.90
C VAL A 170 -8.75 8.54 9.50
N GLU A 171 -8.97 9.85 9.39
CA GLU A 171 -10.27 10.43 9.04
C GLU A 171 -10.77 9.87 7.69
N ASN A 172 -9.92 9.91 6.67
CA ASN A 172 -10.27 9.50 5.32
C ASN A 172 -10.55 7.99 5.21
N THR A 173 -9.70 7.16 5.82
CA THR A 173 -9.90 5.70 5.79
C THR A 173 -11.10 5.26 6.64
N LEU A 174 -11.36 5.93 7.75
CA LEU A 174 -12.56 5.65 8.57
C LEU A 174 -13.83 6.01 7.81
N GLU A 175 -13.84 7.13 7.10
CA GLU A 175 -14.98 7.52 6.26
C GLU A 175 -15.22 6.50 5.13
N ALA A 176 -14.16 6.04 4.46
CA ALA A 176 -14.27 5.00 3.44
C ALA A 176 -14.83 3.68 4.00
N VAL A 177 -14.40 3.27 5.19
CA VAL A 177 -14.94 2.08 5.89
C VAL A 177 -16.42 2.26 6.22
N LYS A 178 -16.84 3.44 6.71
CA LYS A 178 -18.25 3.76 6.99
C LYS A 178 -19.10 3.68 5.73
N GLN A 179 -18.64 4.26 4.63
CA GLN A 179 -19.34 4.22 3.35
C GLN A 179 -19.49 2.78 2.83
N TRP A 180 -18.43 1.98 2.93
CA TRP A 180 -18.49 0.57 2.55
C TRP A 180 -19.50 -0.19 3.40
N ALA A 181 -19.44 -0.04 4.74
CA ALA A 181 -20.35 -0.71 5.65
C ALA A 181 -21.83 -0.31 5.46
N ALA A 182 -22.10 0.93 5.04
CA ALA A 182 -23.47 1.38 4.76
C ALA A 182 -24.12 0.63 3.59
N THR A 183 -23.29 0.18 2.62
CA THR A 183 -23.76 -0.53 1.41
C THR A 183 -23.63 -2.07 1.53
N HIS A 184 -22.93 -2.57 2.55
CA HIS A 184 -22.63 -3.99 2.76
C HIS A 184 -23.08 -4.47 4.15
N LYS A 185 -24.20 -3.93 4.66
CA LYS A 185 -24.79 -4.41 5.91
C LYS A 185 -25.10 -5.88 5.79
N SER A 186 -24.51 -6.72 6.68
CA SER A 186 -24.97 -8.10 6.88
C SER A 186 -26.44 -8.06 7.32
N PRO A 187 -27.28 -8.94 6.80
CA PRO A 187 -28.68 -9.04 7.19
C PRO A 187 -28.85 -9.39 8.67
#